data_9d4cd83fdd5d8756a6742c92ad54fac0
#
_entry.id   9d4cd83fdd5d8756a6742c92ad54fac0
#
_cell.length_a   1.000
_cell.length_b   1.000
_cell.length_c   1.000
_cell.angle_alpha   90.00
_cell.angle_beta   90.00
_cell.angle_gamma   90.00
#
_symmetry.space_group_name_H-M   'P 1'
#
loop_
_entity.id
_entity.type
_entity.pdbx_description
1 polymer ?
#
loop_
_entity_poly.entity_id
_entity_poly.type
_entity_poly.pdbx_seq_one_letter_code
_entity_poly.pdbx_strand_id
1 'polypeptide(L)'
;MRMLTKPGVLLAALILAGHSAPTRAEGHLLAVGGMLRASNTAVYQKLIELAGGVERARIAIMPTASGSLGSSKRFQAELQALGVPAERITIVGIDKQNYQRTMNDPAVLEPLGEASAVWFVGGDQARIARALYNADGSESLTLKAVRGVFDKGGVVAGTSAGASILGGTMPTAYGVVMDTLDFGVAARADQRGTALLKGAGLFKAGIIDQHFDRIEETSTGRAARMASYLVGQQPARGFGLDTNTAIWVQPGGELQVLGEGYLTVMDASQARKEFGLYGTRLQNVRLAMLGNGDRYDLATGKVQPAEGQEAIVAGNEYLVGNQLITDLSAVSAMSRAVLYGLADNTATRQVGLMTRYNPANGYHYGYRFEFSEAPGFLAHSGFQDSLTRYTVQNVRLDIAPVDAFLGDPARSSPQDAVTSRWPDAVRAVSFRGLMTSDASNHFEPKRALTRFELANALQMTLAAEPVPDRLPTFSDVKRNHPLREQIEVVVSNGWLPAGERFGGEREVTRAEWALACKALVEGFAGTRLRSRSPLKDLGGVDPAVAEAAELLVGEGWMAAESGRFRPQATVSREEAARTLARLIGLAKPS
;
A
#
# COMPACT_ATOMS: atom_id res chain seq x y z
N MET A 1 -39.07 -15.59 -76.31
CA MET A 1 -38.09 -15.84 -75.26
C MET A 1 -37.19 -14.64 -75.13
N ARG A 2 -37.52 -13.74 -74.20
CA ARG A 2 -36.89 -12.41 -74.04
C ARG A 2 -35.90 -12.39 -72.94
N MET A 3 -34.63 -12.07 -73.22
CA MET A 3 -33.60 -11.71 -72.31
C MET A 3 -33.85 -10.33 -71.75
N LEU A 4 -33.87 -10.19 -70.42
CA LEU A 4 -33.90 -8.93 -69.74
C LEU A 4 -32.47 -8.68 -69.14
N THR A 5 -31.84 -7.64 -69.66
CA THR A 5 -30.60 -7.07 -69.18
C THR A 5 -30.91 -6.15 -68.00
N LYS A 6 -30.20 -6.34 -66.86
CA LYS A 6 -30.17 -5.44 -65.70
C LYS A 6 -29.07 -4.40 -65.86
N PRO A 7 -29.32 -3.12 -65.48
CA PRO A 7 -28.29 -2.08 -65.50
C PRO A 7 -27.35 -2.17 -64.32
N GLY A 8 -26.06 -2.03 -64.59
CA GLY A 8 -25.01 -1.95 -63.59
C GLY A 8 -25.03 -0.63 -62.82
N VAL A 9 -25.00 -0.69 -61.53
CA VAL A 9 -24.80 0.47 -60.63
C VAL A 9 -23.30 0.65 -60.41
N LEU A 10 -22.77 1.76 -60.89
CA LEU A 10 -21.40 2.21 -60.64
C LEU A 10 -21.34 2.76 -59.20
N LEU A 11 -20.67 2.06 -58.28
CA LEU A 11 -20.42 2.53 -56.92
C LEU A 11 -19.14 3.39 -56.94
N ALA A 12 -19.32 4.71 -56.86
CA ALA A 12 -18.20 5.63 -56.67
C ALA A 12 -17.68 5.52 -55.22
N ALA A 13 -16.49 4.97 -55.06
CA ALA A 13 -15.79 4.95 -53.78
C ALA A 13 -15.29 6.37 -53.46
N LEU A 14 -15.96 7.05 -52.53
CA LEU A 14 -15.45 8.26 -51.89
C LEU A 14 -14.27 7.85 -50.98
N ILE A 15 -13.06 8.15 -51.38
CA ILE A 15 -11.90 8.12 -50.53
C ILE A 15 -12.01 9.30 -49.55
N LEU A 16 -12.56 9.06 -48.37
CA LEU A 16 -12.42 9.96 -47.22
C LEU A 16 -10.93 9.96 -46.82
N ALA A 17 -10.21 10.97 -47.26
CA ALA A 17 -8.91 11.30 -46.67
C ALA A 17 -9.15 11.71 -45.21
N GLY A 18 -9.04 10.73 -44.30
CA GLY A 18 -9.08 10.97 -42.88
C GLY A 18 -7.90 11.89 -42.51
N HIS A 19 -8.21 13.15 -42.25
CA HIS A 19 -7.29 14.01 -41.52
C HIS A 19 -7.12 13.40 -40.14
N SER A 20 -6.07 12.61 -39.93
CA SER A 20 -5.62 12.26 -38.61
C SER A 20 -5.30 13.58 -37.88
N ALA A 21 -6.11 13.91 -36.89
CA ALA A 21 -5.74 14.97 -35.95
C ALA A 21 -4.29 14.70 -35.51
N PRO A 22 -3.44 15.74 -35.38
CA PRO A 22 -2.07 15.53 -34.93
C PRO A 22 -2.14 14.79 -33.61
N THR A 23 -1.59 13.58 -33.60
CA THR A 23 -1.41 12.81 -32.36
C THR A 23 -0.60 13.70 -31.44
N ARG A 24 -1.24 14.12 -30.33
CA ARG A 24 -0.57 14.91 -29.28
C ARG A 24 0.70 14.18 -28.89
N ALA A 25 1.85 14.85 -28.97
CA ALA A 25 3.10 14.24 -28.61
C ALA A 25 3.00 13.81 -27.14
N GLU A 26 3.15 12.51 -26.85
CA GLU A 26 3.33 12.06 -25.48
C GLU A 26 4.77 12.31 -25.07
N GLY A 27 4.98 12.87 -23.86
CA GLY A 27 6.29 13.08 -23.30
C GLY A 27 6.89 11.79 -22.72
N HIS A 28 8.04 11.96 -22.11
CA HIS A 28 8.75 10.88 -21.41
C HIS A 28 8.45 10.91 -19.91
N LEU A 29 8.45 9.74 -19.26
CA LEU A 29 8.46 9.64 -17.80
C LEU A 29 9.79 9.01 -17.35
N LEU A 30 10.34 9.54 -16.25
CA LEU A 30 11.53 8.96 -15.61
C LEU A 30 11.26 8.83 -14.11
N ALA A 31 10.86 7.62 -13.68
CA ALA A 31 10.54 7.33 -12.29
C ALA A 31 11.72 6.64 -11.58
N VAL A 32 12.18 7.20 -10.47
CA VAL A 32 13.32 6.68 -9.71
C VAL A 32 12.83 6.16 -8.35
N GLY A 33 13.20 4.94 -7.99
CA GLY A 33 12.76 4.26 -6.77
C GLY A 33 13.25 4.88 -5.45
N GLY A 34 14.02 5.95 -5.52
CA GLY A 34 14.52 6.67 -4.35
C GLY A 34 16.01 6.47 -4.14
N MET A 35 16.58 7.26 -3.22
CA MET A 35 18.01 7.22 -2.85
C MET A 35 18.96 7.22 -4.05
N LEU A 36 18.63 8.01 -5.08
CA LEU A 36 19.48 8.18 -6.26
C LEU A 36 20.84 8.71 -5.84
N ARG A 37 21.89 7.97 -6.19
CA ARG A 37 23.27 8.33 -5.89
C ARG A 37 23.86 9.18 -7.01
N ALA A 38 24.71 10.13 -6.68
CA ALA A 38 25.42 10.93 -7.66
C ALA A 38 26.30 10.10 -8.63
N SER A 39 26.77 8.92 -8.15
CA SER A 39 27.53 7.95 -8.97
C SER A 39 26.68 7.24 -10.04
N ASN A 40 25.36 7.23 -9.90
CA ASN A 40 24.46 6.66 -10.92
C ASN A 40 24.21 7.69 -12.03
N THR A 41 25.26 8.04 -12.74
CA THR A 41 25.24 9.10 -13.78
C THR A 41 24.29 8.76 -14.93
N ALA A 42 24.02 7.50 -15.19
CA ALA A 42 23.15 7.08 -16.28
C ALA A 42 21.72 7.66 -16.16
N VAL A 43 21.16 7.71 -14.94
CA VAL A 43 19.84 8.29 -14.70
C VAL A 43 19.82 9.80 -14.91
N TYR A 44 20.84 10.51 -14.40
CA TYR A 44 20.96 11.97 -14.61
C TYR A 44 21.18 12.32 -16.08
N GLN A 45 22.07 11.59 -16.75
CA GLN A 45 22.35 11.78 -18.18
C GLN A 45 21.11 11.54 -19.02
N LYS A 46 20.31 10.50 -18.69
CA LYS A 46 19.04 10.23 -19.35
C LYS A 46 18.05 11.40 -19.16
N LEU A 47 17.92 11.95 -17.96
CA LEU A 47 17.09 13.14 -17.73
C LEU A 47 17.54 14.32 -18.58
N ILE A 48 18.85 14.62 -18.58
CA ILE A 48 19.44 15.73 -19.33
C ILE A 48 19.24 15.53 -20.85
N GLU A 49 19.48 14.32 -21.35
CA GLU A 49 19.25 13.94 -22.75
C GLU A 49 17.79 14.20 -23.16
N LEU A 50 16.84 13.67 -22.38
CA LEU A 50 15.41 13.82 -22.65
C LEU A 50 14.93 15.27 -22.53
N ALA A 51 15.60 16.07 -21.69
CA ALA A 51 15.33 17.51 -21.56
C ALA A 51 15.92 18.35 -22.72
N GLY A 52 16.60 17.73 -23.68
CA GLY A 52 17.18 18.39 -24.86
C GLY A 52 18.70 18.56 -24.83
N GLY A 53 19.40 17.89 -23.91
CA GLY A 53 20.86 17.97 -23.72
C GLY A 53 21.26 19.16 -22.86
N VAL A 54 22.52 19.17 -22.43
CA VAL A 54 23.09 20.16 -21.49
C VAL A 54 22.79 21.62 -21.91
N GLU A 55 22.93 21.93 -23.18
CA GLU A 55 22.78 23.29 -23.71
C GLU A 55 21.32 23.79 -23.76
N ARG A 56 20.35 22.90 -23.82
CA ARG A 56 18.95 23.27 -24.04
C ARG A 56 18.03 22.89 -22.89
N ALA A 57 18.45 21.97 -22.02
CA ALA A 57 17.64 21.52 -20.89
C ALA A 57 17.22 22.70 -20.00
N ARG A 58 15.91 22.82 -19.75
CA ARG A 58 15.30 23.70 -18.73
C ARG A 58 14.60 22.84 -17.73
N ILE A 59 15.15 22.75 -16.52
CA ILE A 59 14.68 21.79 -15.50
C ILE A 59 14.02 22.52 -14.35
N ALA A 60 12.74 22.26 -14.16
CA ALA A 60 11.94 22.75 -13.03
C ALA A 60 11.89 21.70 -11.90
N ILE A 61 12.43 22.02 -10.74
CA ILE A 61 12.47 21.13 -9.57
C ILE A 61 11.31 21.47 -8.64
N MET A 62 10.46 20.48 -8.35
CA MET A 62 9.30 20.57 -7.46
C MET A 62 9.68 20.12 -6.06
N PRO A 63 9.81 21.03 -5.06
CA PRO A 63 10.27 20.69 -3.70
C PRO A 63 9.17 20.18 -2.77
N THR A 64 7.93 20.14 -3.22
CA THR A 64 6.70 20.01 -2.41
C THR A 64 6.67 18.81 -1.46
N ALA A 65 7.25 17.66 -1.88
CA ALA A 65 7.30 16.45 -1.04
C ALA A 65 8.21 16.60 0.18
N SER A 66 9.29 17.39 0.05
CA SER A 66 10.35 17.46 1.06
C SER A 66 9.99 18.33 2.26
N GLY A 67 10.61 18.02 3.40
CA GLY A 67 10.54 18.86 4.61
C GLY A 67 11.28 20.18 4.49
N SER A 68 12.26 20.26 3.57
CA SER A 68 13.12 21.43 3.35
C SER A 68 13.59 21.46 1.88
N LEU A 69 14.27 22.53 1.48
CA LEU A 69 14.86 22.66 0.14
C LEU A 69 16.18 21.87 -0.05
N GLY A 70 16.67 21.17 0.96
CA GLY A 70 17.96 20.46 0.92
C GLY A 70 18.05 19.46 -0.24
N SER A 71 17.03 18.62 -0.44
CA SER A 71 16.98 17.65 -1.54
C SER A 71 16.98 18.33 -2.92
N SER A 72 16.23 19.42 -3.07
CA SER A 72 16.17 20.18 -4.32
C SER A 72 17.50 20.84 -4.65
N LYS A 73 18.15 21.48 -3.66
CA LYS A 73 19.47 22.11 -3.83
C LYS A 73 20.55 21.08 -4.14
N ARG A 74 20.51 19.90 -3.49
CA ARG A 74 21.45 18.83 -3.82
C ARG A 74 21.27 18.36 -5.26
N PHE A 75 20.05 18.09 -5.68
CA PHE A 75 19.77 17.67 -7.06
C PHE A 75 20.17 18.74 -8.09
N GLN A 76 19.92 20.02 -7.78
CA GLN A 76 20.40 21.14 -8.61
C GLN A 76 21.92 21.11 -8.74
N ALA A 77 22.66 20.93 -7.64
CA ALA A 77 24.13 20.88 -7.66
C ALA A 77 24.66 19.67 -8.46
N GLU A 78 24.00 18.51 -8.37
CA GLU A 78 24.33 17.31 -9.14
C GLU A 78 24.16 17.55 -10.65
N LEU A 79 23.08 18.22 -11.06
CA LEU A 79 22.86 18.59 -12.48
C LEU A 79 23.91 19.60 -12.98
N GLN A 80 24.28 20.58 -12.15
CA GLN A 80 25.33 21.55 -12.46
C GLN A 80 26.70 20.88 -12.62
N ALA A 81 27.00 19.90 -11.75
CA ALA A 81 28.23 19.10 -11.86
C ALA A 81 28.30 18.30 -13.18
N LEU A 82 27.16 18.01 -13.79
CA LEU A 82 27.03 17.36 -15.09
C LEU A 82 26.95 18.37 -16.26
N GLY A 83 27.17 19.65 -15.98
CA GLY A 83 27.32 20.71 -16.97
C GLY A 83 26.05 21.51 -17.29
N VAL A 84 24.91 21.23 -16.68
CA VAL A 84 23.69 22.02 -16.92
C VAL A 84 23.85 23.41 -16.29
N PRO A 85 23.71 24.53 -17.08
CA PRO A 85 23.87 25.88 -16.56
C PRO A 85 22.88 26.20 -15.42
N ALA A 86 23.36 26.94 -14.40
CA ALA A 86 22.58 27.23 -13.19
C ALA A 86 21.25 27.95 -13.50
N GLU A 87 21.26 28.87 -14.45
CA GLU A 87 20.10 29.67 -14.89
C GLU A 87 19.02 28.84 -15.60
N ARG A 88 19.36 27.59 -15.96
CA ARG A 88 18.41 26.64 -16.58
C ARG A 88 17.79 25.67 -15.61
N ILE A 89 18.12 25.78 -14.32
CA ILE A 89 17.62 24.90 -13.27
C ILE A 89 16.89 25.76 -12.24
N THR A 90 15.57 25.64 -12.17
CA THR A 90 14.75 26.45 -11.26
C THR A 90 14.08 25.57 -10.21
N ILE A 91 14.25 25.93 -8.93
CA ILE A 91 13.44 25.34 -7.85
C ILE A 91 12.14 26.13 -7.77
N VAL A 92 11.02 25.48 -8.10
CA VAL A 92 9.70 26.11 -8.11
C VAL A 92 9.26 26.47 -6.70
N GLY A 93 8.68 27.64 -6.51
CA GLY A 93 8.32 28.20 -5.19
C GLY A 93 7.08 27.56 -4.55
N ILE A 94 6.88 26.25 -4.69
CA ILE A 94 5.74 25.51 -4.12
C ILE A 94 6.23 24.47 -3.12
N ASP A 95 6.12 24.76 -1.84
CA ASP A 95 6.52 23.86 -0.76
C ASP A 95 5.34 23.46 0.15
N LYS A 96 5.63 22.63 1.16
CA LYS A 96 4.64 22.14 2.12
C LYS A 96 3.96 23.23 2.95
N GLN A 97 4.54 24.42 3.05
CA GLN A 97 4.03 25.51 3.89
C GLN A 97 3.19 26.51 3.09
N ASN A 98 3.50 26.66 1.80
CA ASN A 98 2.90 27.72 0.97
C ASN A 98 1.98 27.19 -0.15
N TYR A 99 1.93 25.88 -0.42
CA TYR A 99 1.25 25.28 -1.59
C TYR A 99 -0.19 25.79 -1.78
N GLN A 100 -0.95 26.01 -0.70
CA GLN A 100 -2.34 26.50 -0.79
C GLN A 100 -2.45 27.86 -1.48
N ARG A 101 -1.44 28.71 -1.32
CA ARG A 101 -1.40 30.06 -1.92
C ARG A 101 -0.75 30.05 -3.30
N THR A 102 0.21 29.16 -3.52
CA THR A 102 1.09 29.19 -4.69
C THR A 102 0.73 28.18 -5.78
N MET A 103 -0.02 27.12 -5.48
CA MET A 103 -0.35 26.09 -6.46
C MET A 103 -1.22 26.58 -7.62
N ASN A 104 -1.88 27.74 -7.47
CA ASN A 104 -2.68 28.38 -8.52
C ASN A 104 -2.17 29.79 -8.87
N ASP A 105 -0.94 30.12 -8.48
CA ASP A 105 -0.34 31.42 -8.80
C ASP A 105 0.46 31.34 -10.12
N PRO A 106 0.03 32.00 -11.20
CA PRO A 106 0.72 31.97 -12.49
C PRO A 106 2.16 32.44 -12.43
N ALA A 107 2.49 33.41 -11.55
CA ALA A 107 3.85 33.93 -11.42
C ALA A 107 4.80 32.90 -10.83
N VAL A 108 4.33 32.10 -9.86
CA VAL A 108 5.10 31.01 -9.26
C VAL A 108 5.27 29.85 -10.26
N LEU A 109 4.31 29.66 -11.17
CA LEU A 109 4.28 28.56 -12.14
C LEU A 109 4.97 28.91 -13.48
N GLU A 110 5.40 30.16 -13.68
CA GLU A 110 6.09 30.58 -14.92
C GLU A 110 7.24 29.63 -15.33
N PRO A 111 8.14 29.18 -14.41
CA PRO A 111 9.21 28.26 -14.76
C PRO A 111 8.74 26.92 -15.35
N LEU A 112 7.53 26.44 -14.99
CA LEU A 112 6.95 25.23 -15.57
C LEU A 112 6.51 25.45 -17.03
N GLY A 113 6.11 26.67 -17.39
CA GLY A 113 5.71 27.02 -18.75
C GLY A 113 6.84 26.89 -19.77
N GLU A 114 8.07 27.16 -19.34
CA GLU A 114 9.31 27.12 -20.14
C GLU A 114 10.09 25.81 -19.99
N ALA A 115 9.74 24.96 -19.01
CA ALA A 115 10.49 23.75 -18.71
C ALA A 115 10.39 22.72 -19.83
N SER A 116 11.52 22.07 -20.13
CA SER A 116 11.60 20.84 -20.93
C SER A 116 11.60 19.59 -20.03
N ALA A 117 11.87 19.77 -18.72
CA ALA A 117 11.78 18.72 -17.72
C ALA A 117 11.20 19.23 -16.41
N VAL A 118 10.39 18.39 -15.75
CA VAL A 118 9.92 18.58 -14.38
C VAL A 118 10.46 17.45 -13.52
N TRP A 119 11.07 17.79 -12.38
CA TRP A 119 11.58 16.83 -11.42
C TRP A 119 10.91 16.98 -10.05
N PHE A 120 10.18 15.95 -9.61
CA PHE A 120 9.62 15.89 -8.26
C PHE A 120 10.64 15.25 -7.31
N VAL A 121 11.02 15.97 -6.24
CA VAL A 121 11.89 15.41 -5.20
C VAL A 121 11.15 14.39 -4.33
N GLY A 122 11.92 13.60 -3.58
CA GLY A 122 11.39 12.65 -2.60
C GLY A 122 10.89 13.29 -1.30
N GLY A 123 10.15 12.54 -0.53
CA GLY A 123 9.55 12.90 0.76
C GLY A 123 8.18 12.26 0.94
N ASP A 124 7.16 13.05 1.20
CA ASP A 124 5.78 12.60 1.38
C ASP A 124 4.94 12.92 0.13
N GLN A 125 4.49 11.89 -0.57
CA GLN A 125 3.67 12.03 -1.78
C GLN A 125 2.29 12.65 -1.51
N ALA A 126 1.76 12.55 -0.31
CA ALA A 126 0.51 13.22 0.04
C ALA A 126 0.64 14.76 -0.01
N ARG A 127 1.83 15.30 0.26
CA ARG A 127 2.11 16.74 0.10
C ARG A 127 2.08 17.16 -1.36
N ILE A 128 2.63 16.34 -2.26
CA ILE A 128 2.57 16.61 -3.70
C ILE A 128 1.10 16.60 -4.16
N ALA A 129 0.33 15.57 -3.78
CA ALA A 129 -1.08 15.46 -4.15
C ALA A 129 -1.89 16.69 -3.76
N ARG A 130 -1.65 17.25 -2.56
CA ARG A 130 -2.31 18.48 -2.09
C ARG A 130 -1.99 19.71 -2.95
N ALA A 131 -0.82 19.77 -3.57
CA ALA A 131 -0.46 20.86 -4.49
C ALA A 131 -0.99 20.63 -5.91
N LEU A 132 -1.32 19.39 -6.27
CA LEU A 132 -1.85 19.05 -7.59
C LEU A 132 -3.37 19.17 -7.70
N TYR A 133 -4.08 19.14 -6.58
CA TYR A 133 -5.55 19.17 -6.56
C TYR A 133 -6.08 20.24 -5.62
N ASN A 134 -7.10 20.97 -6.07
CA ASN A 134 -7.86 21.91 -5.27
C ASN A 134 -8.70 21.16 -4.22
N ALA A 135 -9.21 21.91 -3.24
CA ALA A 135 -10.05 21.34 -2.16
C ALA A 135 -11.34 20.68 -2.68
N ASP A 136 -11.84 21.10 -3.84
CA ASP A 136 -13.00 20.51 -4.52
C ASP A 136 -12.66 19.28 -5.36
N GLY A 137 -11.39 18.86 -5.37
CA GLY A 137 -10.89 17.73 -6.15
C GLY A 137 -10.58 18.03 -7.62
N SER A 138 -10.77 19.28 -8.07
CA SER A 138 -10.38 19.72 -9.41
C SER A 138 -8.86 19.87 -9.53
N GLU A 139 -8.33 19.82 -10.75
CA GLU A 139 -6.89 19.97 -11.00
C GLU A 139 -6.46 21.43 -10.75
N SER A 140 -5.37 21.59 -9.98
CA SER A 140 -4.71 22.89 -9.79
C SER A 140 -4.01 23.37 -11.08
N LEU A 141 -3.64 24.66 -11.12
CA LEU A 141 -2.81 25.17 -12.22
C LEU A 141 -1.44 24.49 -12.24
N THR A 142 -0.90 24.06 -11.09
CA THR A 142 0.33 23.28 -11.02
C THR A 142 0.23 21.98 -11.83
N LEU A 143 -0.82 21.17 -11.61
CA LEU A 143 -0.98 19.92 -12.36
C LEU A 143 -1.16 20.19 -13.86
N LYS A 144 -1.92 21.21 -14.22
CA LYS A 144 -2.11 21.60 -15.62
C LYS A 144 -0.79 22.03 -16.28
N ALA A 145 0.07 22.76 -15.56
CA ALA A 145 1.39 23.17 -16.04
C ALA A 145 2.32 21.96 -16.24
N VAL A 146 2.36 21.04 -15.26
CA VAL A 146 3.14 19.79 -15.36
C VAL A 146 2.68 18.94 -16.55
N ARG A 147 1.35 18.76 -16.73
CA ARG A 147 0.80 18.09 -17.92
C ARG A 147 1.17 18.82 -19.22
N GLY A 148 1.20 20.14 -19.19
CA GLY A 148 1.61 20.94 -20.33
C GLY A 148 3.04 20.67 -20.79
N VAL A 149 3.97 20.40 -19.86
CA VAL A 149 5.34 19.97 -20.20
C VAL A 149 5.31 18.59 -20.86
N PHE A 150 4.59 17.63 -20.27
CA PHE A 150 4.44 16.27 -20.81
C PHE A 150 3.81 16.27 -22.21
N ASP A 151 2.70 17.00 -22.37
CA ASP A 151 1.93 17.07 -23.63
C ASP A 151 2.69 17.76 -24.77
N LYS A 152 3.76 18.51 -24.47
CA LYS A 152 4.67 19.11 -25.45
C LYS A 152 5.85 18.20 -25.82
N GLY A 153 5.89 16.96 -25.32
CA GLY A 153 6.99 16.01 -25.53
C GLY A 153 8.13 16.14 -24.54
N GLY A 154 7.99 16.95 -23.48
CA GLY A 154 8.99 17.08 -22.41
C GLY A 154 9.00 15.87 -21.49
N VAL A 155 9.88 15.88 -20.50
CA VAL A 155 10.00 14.80 -19.51
C VAL A 155 9.45 15.20 -18.16
N VAL A 156 8.60 14.33 -17.57
CA VAL A 156 8.19 14.46 -16.19
C VAL A 156 8.82 13.32 -15.39
N ALA A 157 9.60 13.72 -14.39
CA ALA A 157 10.44 12.82 -13.64
C ALA A 157 10.28 13.00 -12.13
N GLY A 158 10.74 12.03 -11.36
CA GLY A 158 10.79 12.17 -9.91
C GLY A 158 11.40 10.97 -9.20
N THR A 159 11.79 11.21 -7.95
CA THR A 159 12.43 10.20 -7.12
C THR A 159 11.59 9.92 -5.89
N SER A 160 11.51 8.65 -5.44
CA SER A 160 10.78 8.24 -4.24
C SER A 160 9.30 8.69 -4.33
N ALA A 161 8.80 9.52 -3.42
CA ALA A 161 7.46 10.11 -3.50
C ALA A 161 7.17 10.77 -4.86
N GLY A 162 8.20 11.38 -5.47
CA GLY A 162 8.13 11.98 -6.80
C GLY A 162 7.99 10.96 -7.94
N ALA A 163 8.38 9.70 -7.74
CA ALA A 163 8.10 8.62 -8.68
C ALA A 163 6.65 8.14 -8.55
N SER A 164 6.19 7.90 -7.32
CA SER A 164 4.83 7.41 -7.06
C SER A 164 3.76 8.38 -7.55
N ILE A 165 3.99 9.70 -7.48
CA ILE A 165 3.02 10.72 -7.92
C ILE A 165 2.71 10.64 -9.43
N LEU A 166 3.59 10.06 -10.25
CA LEU A 166 3.39 9.97 -11.69
C LEU A 166 2.19 9.09 -12.08
N GLY A 167 1.84 8.11 -11.26
CA GLY A 167 0.67 7.25 -11.45
C GLY A 167 -0.67 7.98 -11.35
N GLY A 168 -1.74 7.34 -11.77
CA GLY A 168 -3.12 7.82 -11.54
C GLY A 168 -3.56 7.62 -10.10
N THR A 169 -3.08 6.57 -9.48
CA THR A 169 -3.27 6.21 -8.08
C THR A 169 -1.91 5.87 -7.49
N MET A 170 -1.71 6.22 -6.24
CA MET A 170 -0.47 5.93 -5.52
C MET A 170 -0.75 5.51 -4.07
N PRO A 171 0.08 4.62 -3.47
CA PRO A 171 -0.06 4.28 -2.06
C PRO A 171 0.42 5.44 -1.18
N THR A 172 -0.13 5.57 0.04
CA THR A 172 0.43 6.46 1.06
C THR A 172 1.83 6.02 1.49
N ALA A 173 2.63 6.95 2.00
CA ALA A 173 3.96 6.64 2.53
C ALA A 173 3.90 5.84 3.83
N TYR A 174 2.80 5.96 4.57
CA TYR A 174 2.64 5.40 5.92
C TYR A 174 1.93 4.04 5.90
N GLY A 175 2.15 3.28 6.94
CA GLY A 175 1.55 1.98 7.20
C GLY A 175 2.58 0.85 7.23
N VAL A 176 2.46 -0.01 8.22
CA VAL A 176 3.24 -1.25 8.30
C VAL A 176 2.74 -2.20 7.22
N VAL A 177 3.64 -2.86 6.54
CA VAL A 177 3.33 -3.73 5.39
C VAL A 177 2.29 -4.79 5.69
N MET A 178 2.40 -5.43 6.84
CA MET A 178 1.44 -6.43 7.26
C MET A 178 0.05 -5.85 7.50
N ASP A 179 -0.06 -4.55 7.84
CA ASP A 179 -1.35 -3.93 8.07
C ASP A 179 -2.25 -3.97 6.82
N THR A 180 -1.68 -3.86 5.62
CA THR A 180 -2.46 -4.00 4.39
C THR A 180 -2.95 -5.44 4.17
N LEU A 181 -2.17 -6.44 4.58
CA LEU A 181 -2.60 -7.84 4.56
C LEU A 181 -3.59 -8.14 5.69
N ASP A 182 -3.42 -7.53 6.86
CA ASP A 182 -4.27 -7.75 8.04
C ASP A 182 -5.61 -7.02 7.93
N PHE A 183 -5.63 -5.79 7.40
CA PHE A 183 -6.78 -4.88 7.45
C PHE A 183 -7.26 -4.43 6.06
N GLY A 184 -6.54 -4.78 4.99
CA GLY A 184 -6.88 -4.39 3.63
C GLY A 184 -6.43 -2.97 3.28
N VAL A 185 -7.06 -2.40 2.24
CA VAL A 185 -6.83 -1.02 1.82
C VAL A 185 -7.67 -0.09 2.70
N ALA A 186 -7.02 0.86 3.34
CA ALA A 186 -7.68 1.82 4.19
C ALA A 186 -8.51 2.82 3.38
N ALA A 187 -9.69 3.18 3.88
CA ALA A 187 -10.53 4.21 3.25
C ALA A 187 -9.96 5.63 3.45
N ARG A 188 -9.12 5.81 4.48
CA ARG A 188 -8.50 7.10 4.85
C ARG A 188 -7.03 6.89 5.20
N ALA A 189 -6.22 7.94 4.98
CA ALA A 189 -4.78 7.90 5.23
C ALA A 189 -4.40 7.79 6.73
N ASP A 190 -5.33 8.08 7.63
CA ASP A 190 -5.18 8.01 9.08
C ASP A 190 -5.63 6.67 9.68
N GLN A 191 -5.96 5.69 8.85
CA GLN A 191 -6.35 4.33 9.24
C GLN A 191 -5.22 3.33 8.99
N ARG A 192 -5.26 2.19 9.68
CA ARG A 192 -4.35 1.07 9.37
C ARG A 192 -4.59 0.54 7.97
N GLY A 193 -3.53 -0.02 7.41
CA GLY A 193 -3.48 -0.42 6.02
C GLY A 193 -2.90 0.70 5.15
N THR A 194 -2.84 0.44 3.85
CA THR A 194 -2.36 1.43 2.88
C THR A 194 -3.56 2.15 2.29
N ALA A 195 -3.67 3.45 2.50
CA ALA A 195 -4.61 4.25 1.74
C ALA A 195 -4.06 4.54 0.34
N LEU A 196 -4.96 4.64 -0.63
CA LEU A 196 -4.62 5.01 -2.00
C LEU A 196 -5.02 6.47 -2.25
N LEU A 197 -4.08 7.26 -2.77
CA LEU A 197 -4.25 8.66 -3.09
C LEU A 197 -4.25 8.87 -4.60
N LYS A 198 -4.88 9.96 -5.04
CA LYS A 198 -4.87 10.38 -6.43
C LYS A 198 -3.50 10.97 -6.79
N GLY A 199 -2.87 10.44 -7.83
CA GLY A 199 -1.61 10.92 -8.40
C GLY A 199 -1.80 11.84 -9.60
N ALA A 200 -0.73 12.16 -10.33
CA ALA A 200 -0.78 13.06 -11.48
C ALA A 200 -1.45 12.44 -12.73
N GLY A 201 -1.57 11.11 -12.78
CA GLY A 201 -2.24 10.41 -13.88
C GLY A 201 -1.50 10.44 -15.21
N LEU A 202 -0.18 10.60 -15.18
CA LEU A 202 0.68 10.57 -16.36
C LEU A 202 1.06 9.13 -16.74
N PHE A 203 1.38 8.31 -15.74
CA PHE A 203 1.63 6.89 -15.93
C PHE A 203 0.31 6.11 -15.78
N LYS A 204 -0.20 5.58 -16.89
CA LYS A 204 -1.53 4.93 -16.97
C LYS A 204 -1.48 3.40 -16.85
N ALA A 205 -0.28 2.80 -16.90
CA ALA A 205 -0.13 1.35 -16.96
C ALA A 205 -0.32 0.65 -15.61
N GLY A 206 -0.35 1.40 -14.50
CA GLY A 206 -0.52 0.86 -13.16
C GLY A 206 -0.09 1.80 -12.05
N ILE A 207 0.19 1.23 -10.90
CA ILE A 207 0.64 1.95 -9.70
C ILE A 207 2.16 1.84 -9.60
N ILE A 208 2.85 2.97 -9.37
CA ILE A 208 4.29 2.98 -9.06
C ILE A 208 4.48 3.03 -7.56
N ASP A 209 5.24 2.09 -7.00
CA ASP A 209 5.73 2.11 -5.61
C ASP A 209 7.27 2.15 -5.61
N GLN A 210 7.86 2.75 -4.60
CA GLN A 210 9.28 3.09 -4.53
C GLN A 210 9.95 2.46 -3.30
N HIS A 211 11.31 2.50 -3.21
CA HIS A 211 12.08 1.82 -2.16
C HIS A 211 11.70 0.35 -1.98
N PHE A 212 11.53 -0.36 -3.08
CA PHE A 212 10.91 -1.68 -3.10
C PHE A 212 11.80 -2.78 -2.50
N ASP A 213 13.11 -2.55 -2.51
CA ASP A 213 14.16 -3.42 -1.97
C ASP A 213 14.46 -3.20 -0.48
N ARG A 214 13.93 -2.13 0.15
CA ARG A 214 14.40 -1.71 1.47
C ARG A 214 13.38 -1.86 2.59
N ILE A 215 13.96 -2.00 3.81
CA ILE A 215 13.29 -1.72 5.09
C ILE A 215 13.53 -0.24 5.39
N GLU A 216 12.49 0.57 5.40
CA GLU A 216 12.48 1.82 6.14
C GLU A 216 11.80 1.56 7.49
N GLU A 217 12.11 2.31 8.53
CA GLU A 217 11.59 2.11 9.90
C GLU A 217 10.06 2.01 9.97
N THR A 218 9.36 2.51 8.95
CA THR A 218 7.90 2.54 8.87
C THR A 218 7.29 1.76 7.69
N SER A 219 8.09 1.14 6.81
CA SER A 219 7.56 0.50 5.60
C SER A 219 8.38 -0.71 5.14
N THR A 220 8.32 -1.79 5.90
CA THR A 220 8.97 -3.05 5.57
C THR A 220 8.16 -3.86 4.54
N GLY A 221 8.82 -4.27 3.43
CA GLY A 221 8.26 -5.21 2.44
C GLY A 221 7.12 -4.66 1.56
N ARG A 222 7.36 -3.59 0.82
CA ARG A 222 6.35 -2.96 -0.06
C ARG A 222 5.69 -3.91 -1.06
N ALA A 223 6.37 -5.02 -1.41
CA ALA A 223 5.84 -6.05 -2.29
C ALA A 223 4.56 -6.70 -1.75
N ALA A 224 4.50 -6.98 -0.44
CA ALA A 224 3.34 -7.58 0.19
C ALA A 224 2.11 -6.67 0.13
N ARG A 225 2.31 -5.36 0.43
CA ARG A 225 1.22 -4.39 0.35
C ARG A 225 0.79 -4.16 -1.09
N MET A 226 1.75 -4.11 -2.05
CA MET A 226 1.42 -3.96 -3.46
C MET A 226 0.54 -5.10 -3.93
N ALA A 227 0.93 -6.35 -3.69
CA ALA A 227 0.12 -7.51 -4.04
C ALA A 227 -1.31 -7.41 -3.47
N SER A 228 -1.46 -6.88 -2.24
CA SER A 228 -2.77 -6.74 -1.60
C SER A 228 -3.63 -5.64 -2.21
N TYR A 229 -3.08 -4.44 -2.47
CA TYR A 229 -3.90 -3.33 -2.96
C TYR A 229 -4.19 -3.38 -4.46
N LEU A 230 -3.40 -4.14 -5.26
CA LEU A 230 -3.63 -4.24 -6.70
C LEU A 230 -4.91 -4.99 -7.08
N VAL A 231 -5.32 -5.97 -6.27
CA VAL A 231 -6.55 -6.71 -6.56
C VAL A 231 -7.76 -5.79 -6.47
N GLY A 232 -8.46 -5.65 -7.58
CA GLY A 232 -9.61 -4.75 -7.73
C GLY A 232 -9.27 -3.39 -8.33
N GLN A 233 -7.97 -3.06 -8.54
CA GLN A 233 -7.58 -1.84 -9.28
C GLN A 233 -7.70 -2.04 -10.79
N GLN A 234 -7.76 -0.93 -11.53
CA GLN A 234 -7.74 -0.93 -12.99
C GLN A 234 -6.76 0.15 -13.49
N PRO A 235 -5.67 -0.25 -14.16
CA PRO A 235 -5.20 -1.64 -14.37
C PRO A 235 -4.68 -2.26 -13.07
N ALA A 236 -4.84 -3.59 -12.93
CA ALA A 236 -4.40 -4.35 -11.75
C ALA A 236 -2.89 -4.64 -11.80
N ARG A 237 -2.09 -3.65 -12.15
CA ARG A 237 -0.64 -3.74 -12.31
C ARG A 237 0.09 -2.78 -11.38
N GLY A 238 1.22 -3.25 -10.82
CA GLY A 238 2.12 -2.46 -9.98
C GLY A 238 3.56 -2.56 -10.46
N PHE A 239 4.28 -1.46 -10.30
CA PHE A 239 5.67 -1.28 -10.71
C PHE A 239 6.47 -0.87 -9.48
N GLY A 240 7.12 -1.83 -8.85
CA GLY A 240 7.96 -1.65 -7.66
C GLY A 240 9.39 -1.34 -8.07
N LEU A 241 9.87 -0.16 -7.70
CA LEU A 241 11.20 0.31 -8.05
C LEU A 241 12.14 0.19 -6.84
N ASP A 242 13.22 -0.54 -7.01
CA ASP A 242 14.29 -0.59 -6.02
C ASP A 242 14.99 0.78 -5.88
N THR A 243 15.66 0.99 -4.75
CA THR A 243 16.48 2.19 -4.55
C THR A 243 17.57 2.29 -5.60
N ASN A 244 17.93 3.52 -5.96
CA ASN A 244 18.96 3.82 -6.98
C ASN A 244 18.70 3.18 -8.35
N THR A 245 17.43 2.93 -8.67
CA THR A 245 16.95 2.30 -9.91
C THR A 245 15.84 3.15 -10.50
N ALA A 246 15.80 3.28 -11.80
CA ALA A 246 14.82 4.06 -12.51
C ALA A 246 14.16 3.26 -13.64
N ILE A 247 12.96 3.67 -14.02
CA ILE A 247 12.36 3.32 -15.31
C ILE A 247 12.22 4.56 -16.17
N TRP A 248 12.65 4.42 -17.41
CA TRP A 248 12.37 5.38 -18.46
C TRP A 248 11.23 4.87 -19.32
N VAL A 249 10.08 5.55 -19.25
CA VAL A 249 8.91 5.25 -20.07
C VAL A 249 8.93 6.15 -21.30
N GLN A 250 8.94 5.52 -22.45
CA GLN A 250 8.99 6.18 -23.76
C GLN A 250 7.58 6.50 -24.26
N PRO A 251 7.43 7.51 -25.12
CA PRO A 251 6.25 7.65 -25.94
C PRO A 251 5.98 6.33 -26.68
N GLY A 252 4.74 5.85 -26.66
CA GLY A 252 4.39 4.55 -27.27
C GLY A 252 4.39 3.37 -26.29
N GLY A 253 4.79 3.57 -25.03
CA GLY A 253 4.54 2.59 -23.96
C GLY A 253 5.60 1.51 -23.77
N GLU A 254 6.80 1.66 -24.32
CA GLU A 254 7.97 0.85 -23.90
C GLU A 254 8.62 1.51 -22.68
N LEU A 255 9.02 0.72 -21.69
CA LEU A 255 9.90 1.18 -20.63
C LEU A 255 11.23 0.45 -20.65
N GLN A 256 12.28 1.12 -20.17
CA GLN A 256 13.61 0.58 -19.96
C GLN A 256 14.03 0.78 -18.50
N VAL A 257 14.66 -0.22 -17.91
CA VAL A 257 15.23 -0.15 -16.55
C VAL A 257 16.64 0.42 -16.61
N LEU A 258 16.95 1.35 -15.69
CA LEU A 258 18.26 2.00 -15.55
C LEU A 258 18.70 1.95 -14.09
N GLY A 259 19.94 1.54 -13.82
CA GLY A 259 20.52 1.63 -12.46
C GLY A 259 20.89 0.30 -11.82
N GLU A 260 20.99 0.29 -10.49
CA GLU A 260 21.69 -0.80 -9.79
C GLU A 260 20.78 -1.95 -9.32
N GLY A 261 19.51 -1.68 -9.01
CA GLY A 261 18.55 -2.67 -8.52
C GLY A 261 17.61 -3.19 -9.62
N TYR A 262 16.42 -3.54 -9.22
CA TYR A 262 15.42 -4.16 -10.09
C TYR A 262 14.13 -3.34 -10.16
N LEU A 263 13.42 -3.49 -11.26
CA LEU A 263 12.01 -3.24 -11.39
C LEU A 263 11.27 -4.55 -11.12
N THR A 264 10.36 -4.56 -10.16
CA THR A 264 9.38 -5.65 -9.97
C THR A 264 8.05 -5.24 -10.58
N VAL A 265 7.61 -5.94 -11.62
CA VAL A 265 6.26 -5.80 -12.17
C VAL A 265 5.37 -6.85 -11.51
N MET A 266 4.26 -6.42 -10.91
CA MET A 266 3.22 -7.31 -10.38
C MET A 266 1.95 -7.16 -11.22
N ASP A 267 1.36 -8.27 -11.63
CA ASP A 267 0.06 -8.32 -12.30
C ASP A 267 -0.91 -9.15 -11.45
N ALA A 268 -1.93 -8.47 -10.94
CA ALA A 268 -3.00 -9.05 -10.13
C ALA A 268 -4.32 -9.24 -10.91
N SER A 269 -4.31 -9.09 -12.24
CA SER A 269 -5.50 -9.19 -13.09
C SER A 269 -6.20 -10.56 -13.00
N GLN A 270 -5.42 -11.61 -12.74
CA GLN A 270 -5.90 -12.99 -12.56
C GLN A 270 -5.83 -13.46 -11.10
N ALA A 271 -5.48 -12.54 -10.19
CA ALA A 271 -5.36 -12.88 -8.79
C ALA A 271 -6.72 -13.02 -8.09
N ARG A 272 -6.76 -13.89 -7.09
CA ARG A 272 -7.90 -14.04 -6.19
C ARG A 272 -7.51 -13.54 -4.81
N LYS A 273 -8.38 -12.73 -4.23
CA LYS A 273 -8.22 -12.19 -2.89
C LYS A 273 -9.39 -12.60 -2.01
N GLU A 274 -9.07 -13.22 -0.90
CA GLU A 274 -10.03 -13.56 0.15
C GLU A 274 -9.58 -12.84 1.43
N PHE A 275 -10.52 -12.18 2.09
CA PHE A 275 -10.27 -11.55 3.37
C PHE A 275 -11.04 -12.29 4.45
N GLY A 276 -10.36 -12.78 5.45
CA GLY A 276 -10.93 -13.62 6.50
C GLY A 276 -10.44 -13.25 7.90
N LEU A 277 -10.86 -14.03 8.88
CA LEU A 277 -10.53 -13.84 10.31
C LEU A 277 -9.03 -13.75 10.58
N TYR A 278 -8.22 -14.44 9.78
CA TYR A 278 -6.75 -14.49 9.94
C TYR A 278 -6.00 -13.51 9.02
N GLY A 279 -6.72 -12.68 8.27
CA GLY A 279 -6.14 -11.73 7.33
C GLY A 279 -6.37 -12.10 5.87
N THR A 280 -5.60 -11.48 4.98
CA THR A 280 -5.74 -11.62 3.53
C THR A 280 -5.06 -12.89 3.03
N ARG A 281 -5.76 -13.63 2.19
CA ARG A 281 -5.21 -14.67 1.33
C ARG A 281 -5.20 -14.16 -0.11
N LEU A 282 -4.05 -14.23 -0.74
CA LEU A 282 -3.87 -13.87 -2.16
C LEU A 282 -3.38 -15.10 -2.92
N GLN A 283 -3.90 -15.31 -4.10
CA GLN A 283 -3.48 -16.40 -4.97
C GLN A 283 -3.29 -15.90 -6.39
N ASN A 284 -2.26 -16.42 -7.05
CA ASN A 284 -2.01 -16.22 -8.48
C ASN A 284 -1.69 -14.75 -8.86
N VAL A 285 -0.96 -14.02 -8.03
CA VAL A 285 -0.31 -12.78 -8.45
C VAL A 285 0.87 -13.15 -9.35
N ARG A 286 1.02 -12.50 -10.51
CA ARG A 286 2.13 -12.75 -11.44
C ARG A 286 3.22 -11.72 -11.23
N LEU A 287 4.46 -12.16 -11.26
CA LEU A 287 5.63 -11.30 -11.10
C LEU A 287 6.56 -11.40 -12.31
N ALA A 288 7.19 -10.27 -12.63
CA ALA A 288 8.40 -10.21 -13.42
C ALA A 288 9.42 -9.30 -12.69
N MET A 289 10.70 -9.67 -12.78
CA MET A 289 11.80 -8.84 -12.25
C MET A 289 12.77 -8.52 -13.36
N LEU A 290 13.04 -7.24 -13.54
CA LEU A 290 13.85 -6.72 -14.64
C LEU A 290 15.03 -5.93 -14.08
N GLY A 291 16.23 -6.20 -14.58
CA GLY A 291 17.46 -5.50 -14.21
C GLY A 291 17.82 -4.37 -15.19
N ASN A 292 19.00 -3.77 -14.97
CA ASN A 292 19.50 -2.69 -15.80
C ASN A 292 19.58 -3.08 -17.29
N GLY A 293 19.04 -2.23 -18.16
CA GLY A 293 19.02 -2.43 -19.61
C GLY A 293 17.80 -3.22 -20.12
N ASP A 294 17.11 -3.97 -19.26
CA ASP A 294 15.92 -4.71 -19.65
C ASP A 294 14.80 -3.77 -20.09
N ARG A 295 13.95 -4.26 -20.99
CA ARG A 295 12.79 -3.52 -21.50
C ARG A 295 11.49 -4.28 -21.24
N TYR A 296 10.42 -3.50 -21.10
CA TYR A 296 9.07 -4.02 -20.89
C TYR A 296 8.06 -3.23 -21.72
N ASP A 297 7.27 -3.93 -22.51
CA ASP A 297 6.16 -3.32 -23.24
C ASP A 297 4.91 -3.25 -22.35
N LEU A 298 4.45 -2.04 -22.08
CA LEU A 298 3.35 -1.77 -21.15
C LEU A 298 2.00 -2.29 -21.67
N ALA A 299 1.82 -2.42 -22.97
CA ALA A 299 0.56 -2.88 -23.56
C ALA A 299 0.47 -4.41 -23.55
N THR A 300 1.54 -5.09 -23.92
CA THR A 300 1.56 -6.55 -24.10
C THR A 300 2.11 -7.30 -22.89
N GLY A 301 2.86 -6.63 -22.01
CA GLY A 301 3.60 -7.27 -20.90
C GLY A 301 4.84 -8.04 -21.36
N LYS A 302 5.27 -7.87 -22.60
CA LYS A 302 6.46 -8.55 -23.13
C LYS A 302 7.72 -7.99 -22.48
N VAL A 303 8.54 -8.90 -21.97
CA VAL A 303 9.88 -8.61 -21.45
C VAL A 303 10.91 -8.85 -22.55
N GLN A 304 11.87 -7.96 -22.66
CA GLN A 304 13.06 -8.12 -23.48
C GLN A 304 14.29 -7.96 -22.58
N PRO A 305 15.03 -9.04 -22.33
CA PRO A 305 16.28 -9.00 -21.58
C PRO A 305 17.30 -8.05 -22.21
N ALA A 306 18.16 -7.48 -21.39
CA ALA A 306 19.26 -6.65 -21.84
C ALA A 306 20.23 -7.44 -22.73
N GLU A 307 20.95 -6.74 -23.59
CA GLU A 307 21.98 -7.33 -24.43
C GLU A 307 23.03 -8.06 -23.57
N GLY A 308 23.45 -9.24 -24.00
CA GLY A 308 24.44 -10.07 -23.30
C GLY A 308 23.86 -10.96 -22.20
N GLN A 309 22.53 -10.96 -21.99
CA GLN A 309 21.88 -11.96 -21.14
C GLN A 309 21.52 -13.20 -21.96
N GLU A 310 21.77 -14.36 -21.37
CA GLU A 310 21.43 -15.66 -21.94
C GLU A 310 20.34 -16.36 -21.12
N ALA A 311 19.52 -17.19 -21.78
CA ALA A 311 18.48 -17.94 -21.09
C ALA A 311 19.11 -18.97 -20.14
N ILE A 312 18.64 -19.02 -18.91
CA ILE A 312 18.97 -20.10 -17.97
C ILE A 312 18.15 -21.31 -18.38
N VAL A 313 18.84 -22.40 -18.74
CA VAL A 313 18.22 -23.63 -19.18
C VAL A 313 18.21 -24.63 -18.03
N ALA A 314 17.10 -25.35 -17.87
CA ALA A 314 16.95 -26.37 -16.84
C ALA A 314 18.11 -27.39 -16.84
N GLY A 315 18.74 -27.55 -15.69
CA GLY A 315 19.94 -28.36 -15.49
C GLY A 315 21.26 -27.59 -15.53
N ASN A 316 21.22 -26.28 -15.84
CA ASN A 316 22.39 -25.40 -15.87
C ASN A 316 22.35 -24.33 -14.76
N GLU A 317 21.40 -24.45 -13.84
CA GLU A 317 21.27 -23.52 -12.72
C GLU A 317 22.47 -23.62 -11.78
N TYR A 318 22.91 -22.48 -11.27
CA TYR A 318 24.06 -22.39 -10.36
C TYR A 318 23.75 -22.89 -8.95
N LEU A 319 22.50 -22.73 -8.48
CA LEU A 319 22.07 -23.08 -7.13
C LEU A 319 21.17 -24.31 -7.11
N VAL A 320 21.17 -25.01 -5.98
CA VAL A 320 20.40 -26.24 -5.80
C VAL A 320 19.60 -26.19 -4.51
N GLY A 321 18.30 -26.48 -4.62
CA GLY A 321 17.41 -26.77 -3.51
C GLY A 321 16.69 -25.56 -2.90
N ASN A 322 15.67 -25.88 -2.11
CA ASN A 322 14.83 -24.89 -1.44
C ASN A 322 15.50 -24.32 -0.19
N GLN A 323 15.36 -23.04 -0.01
CA GLN A 323 15.75 -22.35 1.24
C GLN A 323 14.53 -21.66 1.83
N LEU A 324 14.25 -21.88 3.11
CA LEU A 324 13.25 -21.10 3.82
C LEU A 324 13.81 -19.71 4.11
N ILE A 325 13.18 -18.67 3.60
CA ILE A 325 13.51 -17.29 3.93
C ILE A 325 12.66 -16.89 5.13
N THR A 326 13.29 -16.83 6.28
CA THR A 326 12.59 -16.60 7.57
C THR A 326 12.12 -15.16 7.77
N ASP A 327 12.67 -14.22 7.00
CA ASP A 327 12.29 -12.81 7.04
C ASP A 327 12.28 -12.18 5.65
N LEU A 328 11.10 -12.14 5.02
CA LEU A 328 10.89 -11.45 3.73
C LEU A 328 10.80 -9.93 3.87
N SER A 329 10.75 -9.40 5.08
CA SER A 329 10.84 -7.95 5.30
C SER A 329 12.27 -7.42 5.19
N ALA A 330 13.28 -8.31 5.23
CA ALA A 330 14.68 -7.93 5.10
C ALA A 330 14.99 -7.32 3.73
N VAL A 331 16.02 -6.48 3.68
CA VAL A 331 16.50 -5.81 2.46
C VAL A 331 16.71 -6.82 1.33
N SER A 332 16.11 -6.57 0.17
CA SER A 332 16.21 -7.40 -1.05
C SER A 332 15.82 -8.88 -0.85
N ALA A 333 15.11 -9.24 0.24
CA ALA A 333 14.78 -10.63 0.51
C ALA A 333 13.86 -11.24 -0.55
N MET A 334 12.90 -10.47 -1.07
CA MET A 334 12.03 -10.94 -2.16
C MET A 334 12.82 -11.13 -3.46
N SER A 335 13.71 -10.19 -3.80
CA SER A 335 14.56 -10.32 -4.98
C SER A 335 15.44 -11.56 -4.86
N ARG A 336 16.04 -11.82 -3.69
CA ARG A 336 16.80 -13.06 -3.45
C ARG A 336 15.94 -14.31 -3.60
N ALA A 337 14.69 -14.29 -3.09
CA ALA A 337 13.78 -15.42 -3.24
C ALA A 337 13.49 -15.76 -4.70
N VAL A 338 13.30 -14.75 -5.52
CA VAL A 338 12.99 -14.93 -6.96
C VAL A 338 14.25 -15.20 -7.77
N LEU A 339 15.31 -14.41 -7.61
CA LEU A 339 16.48 -14.49 -8.48
C LEU A 339 17.37 -15.69 -8.15
N TYR A 340 17.70 -15.86 -6.87
CA TYR A 340 18.56 -16.98 -6.43
C TYR A 340 17.77 -18.20 -5.96
N GLY A 341 16.51 -18.01 -5.61
CA GLY A 341 15.64 -19.10 -5.15
C GLY A 341 14.89 -19.82 -6.27
N LEU A 342 14.67 -19.16 -7.41
CA LEU A 342 13.97 -19.76 -8.56
C LEU A 342 14.75 -19.61 -9.85
N ALA A 343 15.15 -18.39 -10.23
CA ALA A 343 15.67 -18.13 -11.58
C ALA A 343 16.95 -18.90 -11.87
N ASP A 344 17.86 -18.95 -10.92
CA ASP A 344 19.15 -19.65 -11.03
C ASP A 344 19.27 -20.76 -9.98
N ASN A 345 18.21 -21.54 -9.84
CA ASN A 345 18.08 -22.62 -8.86
C ASN A 345 17.26 -23.77 -9.42
N THR A 346 17.67 -25.00 -9.13
CA THR A 346 16.91 -26.21 -9.53
C THR A 346 15.54 -26.33 -8.83
N ALA A 347 15.29 -25.50 -7.83
CA ALA A 347 14.00 -25.46 -7.12
C ALA A 347 12.96 -24.68 -7.92
N THR A 348 11.84 -25.30 -8.23
CA THR A 348 10.69 -24.67 -8.92
C THR A 348 9.74 -23.91 -7.99
N ARG A 349 10.09 -23.84 -6.70
CA ARG A 349 9.29 -23.22 -5.65
C ARG A 349 10.16 -22.72 -4.51
N GLN A 350 9.88 -21.52 -4.01
CA GLN A 350 10.50 -20.95 -2.81
C GLN A 350 9.44 -20.48 -1.81
N VAL A 351 9.76 -20.59 -0.53
CA VAL A 351 8.89 -20.12 0.56
C VAL A 351 9.61 -19.08 1.39
N GLY A 352 8.92 -17.98 1.65
CA GLY A 352 9.37 -16.95 2.58
C GLY A 352 8.31 -16.61 3.62
N LEU A 353 8.74 -16.17 4.77
CA LEU A 353 7.88 -15.73 5.87
C LEU A 353 8.04 -14.24 6.11
N MET A 354 6.94 -13.59 6.44
CA MET A 354 6.92 -12.23 7.00
C MET A 354 6.07 -12.28 8.27
N THR A 355 6.71 -12.21 9.43
CA THR A 355 6.03 -12.47 10.70
C THR A 355 6.34 -11.42 11.75
N ARG A 356 5.42 -11.29 12.72
CA ARG A 356 5.58 -10.52 13.95
C ARG A 356 5.59 -11.48 15.13
N TYR A 357 6.51 -11.28 16.06
CA TYR A 357 6.55 -12.04 17.29
C TYR A 357 5.52 -11.52 18.30
N ASN A 358 4.71 -12.42 18.83
CA ASN A 358 3.82 -12.12 19.94
C ASN A 358 4.43 -12.68 21.26
N PRO A 359 4.99 -11.83 22.12
CA PRO A 359 5.64 -12.29 23.34
C PRO A 359 4.68 -12.90 24.38
N ALA A 360 3.38 -12.60 24.26
CA ALA A 360 2.38 -13.12 25.19
C ALA A 360 2.17 -14.64 25.06
N ASN A 361 2.38 -15.20 23.87
CA ASN A 361 2.17 -16.62 23.61
C ASN A 361 3.34 -17.33 22.93
N GLY A 362 4.43 -16.62 22.60
CA GLY A 362 5.61 -17.17 21.95
C GLY A 362 5.44 -17.49 20.47
N TYR A 363 4.36 -17.04 19.83
CA TYR A 363 4.11 -17.24 18.42
C TYR A 363 4.68 -16.16 17.55
N HIS A 364 5.04 -16.54 16.34
CA HIS A 364 5.13 -15.65 15.20
C HIS A 364 3.85 -15.80 14.39
N TYR A 365 3.08 -14.75 14.26
CA TYR A 365 1.93 -14.69 13.35
C TYR A 365 2.26 -13.79 12.17
N GLY A 366 1.71 -14.07 11.02
CA GLY A 366 1.98 -13.27 9.84
C GLY A 366 1.57 -13.97 8.57
N TYR A 367 2.46 -13.93 7.58
CA TYR A 367 2.16 -14.43 6.25
C TYR A 367 3.29 -15.29 5.69
N ARG A 368 2.88 -16.37 5.03
CA ARG A 368 3.71 -17.20 4.19
C ARG A 368 3.54 -16.75 2.75
N PHE A 369 4.65 -16.50 2.10
CA PHE A 369 4.76 -16.19 0.67
C PHE A 369 5.31 -17.41 -0.03
N GLU A 370 4.65 -17.83 -1.10
CA GLU A 370 5.10 -18.90 -1.95
C GLU A 370 5.33 -18.36 -3.34
N PHE A 371 6.58 -18.40 -3.78
CA PHE A 371 6.99 -18.09 -5.14
C PHE A 371 7.16 -19.40 -5.89
N SER A 372 6.61 -19.50 -7.08
CA SER A 372 6.73 -20.69 -7.92
C SER A 372 6.79 -20.34 -9.39
N GLU A 373 7.38 -21.22 -10.17
CA GLU A 373 7.32 -21.13 -11.61
C GLU A 373 5.88 -21.27 -12.10
N ALA A 374 5.50 -20.41 -13.02
CA ALA A 374 4.19 -20.47 -13.65
C ALA A 374 4.34 -20.85 -15.14
N PRO A 375 3.29 -21.28 -15.82
CA PRO A 375 3.35 -21.52 -17.26
C PRO A 375 3.94 -20.32 -18.01
N GLY A 376 4.99 -20.57 -18.80
CA GLY A 376 5.77 -19.53 -19.47
C GLY A 376 6.82 -18.87 -18.59
N PHE A 377 7.21 -19.48 -17.47
CA PHE A 377 8.36 -19.04 -16.68
C PHE A 377 9.61 -19.00 -17.56
N LEU A 378 10.33 -17.89 -17.50
CA LEU A 378 11.59 -17.66 -18.19
C LEU A 378 12.53 -16.91 -17.28
N ALA A 379 13.79 -17.33 -17.29
CA ALA A 379 14.87 -16.66 -16.59
C ALA A 379 16.06 -16.47 -17.53
N HIS A 380 16.72 -15.31 -17.42
CA HIS A 380 17.93 -14.99 -18.14
C HIS A 380 18.95 -14.46 -17.15
N SER A 381 20.22 -14.68 -17.42
CA SER A 381 21.31 -14.08 -16.67
C SER A 381 22.43 -13.61 -17.59
N GLY A 382 23.17 -12.61 -17.14
CA GLY A 382 24.34 -12.09 -17.83
C GLY A 382 25.24 -11.35 -16.87
N PHE A 383 26.50 -11.20 -17.24
CA PHE A 383 27.50 -10.52 -16.42
C PHE A 383 27.66 -9.09 -16.89
N GLN A 384 27.30 -8.13 -16.04
CA GLN A 384 27.38 -6.71 -16.33
C GLN A 384 27.97 -5.97 -15.10
N ASP A 385 28.93 -5.07 -15.34
CA ASP A 385 29.57 -4.26 -14.29
C ASP A 385 30.09 -5.09 -13.09
N SER A 386 30.70 -6.25 -13.38
CA SER A 386 31.21 -7.19 -12.38
C SER A 386 30.13 -7.86 -11.51
N LEU A 387 28.86 -7.82 -11.93
CA LEU A 387 27.73 -8.43 -11.22
C LEU A 387 26.91 -9.31 -12.18
N THR A 388 26.41 -10.42 -11.67
CA THR A 388 25.38 -11.19 -12.40
C THR A 388 24.06 -10.43 -12.33
N ARG A 389 23.48 -10.16 -13.49
CA ARG A 389 22.16 -9.56 -13.64
C ARG A 389 21.17 -10.60 -14.11
N TYR A 390 19.96 -10.49 -13.66
CA TYR A 390 18.89 -11.43 -13.98
C TYR A 390 17.69 -10.70 -14.56
N THR A 391 17.00 -11.39 -15.46
CA THR A 391 15.66 -11.04 -15.95
C THR A 391 14.76 -12.24 -15.75
N VAL A 392 13.67 -12.09 -15.00
CA VAL A 392 12.77 -13.19 -14.67
C VAL A 392 11.34 -12.77 -14.96
N GLN A 393 10.56 -13.70 -15.55
CA GLN A 393 9.13 -13.46 -15.82
C GLN A 393 8.28 -14.68 -15.52
N ASN A 394 6.99 -14.44 -15.32
CA ASN A 394 5.99 -15.46 -15.02
C ASN A 394 6.26 -16.24 -13.72
N VAL A 395 6.71 -15.55 -12.68
CA VAL A 395 6.69 -16.08 -11.32
C VAL A 395 5.28 -15.93 -10.75
N ARG A 396 4.75 -16.99 -10.16
CA ARG A 396 3.50 -16.96 -9.40
C ARG A 396 3.81 -16.68 -7.93
N LEU A 397 3.08 -15.75 -7.35
CA LEU A 397 3.10 -15.46 -5.91
C LEU A 397 1.74 -15.79 -5.30
N ASP A 398 1.77 -16.62 -4.28
CA ASP A 398 0.65 -16.87 -3.37
C ASP A 398 1.02 -16.39 -1.97
N ILE A 399 0.08 -15.72 -1.28
CA ILE A 399 0.26 -15.23 0.10
C ILE A 399 -0.86 -15.79 0.95
N ALA A 400 -0.51 -16.35 2.11
CA ALA A 400 -1.48 -16.90 3.04
C ALA A 400 -1.11 -16.56 4.48
N PRO A 401 -2.08 -16.27 5.36
CA PRO A 401 -1.82 -16.11 6.77
C PRO A 401 -1.24 -17.41 7.35
N VAL A 402 -0.31 -17.26 8.29
CA VAL A 402 0.39 -18.36 8.95
C VAL A 402 0.69 -17.99 10.39
N ASP A 403 0.64 -18.99 11.28
CA ASP A 403 1.32 -18.95 12.57
C ASP A 403 2.51 -19.91 12.56
N ALA A 404 3.60 -19.50 13.15
CA ALA A 404 4.80 -20.31 13.32
C ALA A 404 5.23 -20.24 14.78
N PHE A 405 5.28 -21.39 15.40
CA PHE A 405 5.71 -21.50 16.81
C PHE A 405 7.17 -21.91 16.89
N LEU A 406 7.99 -21.07 17.50
CA LEU A 406 9.43 -21.28 17.69
C LEU A 406 9.82 -21.50 19.16
N GLY A 407 8.88 -21.93 19.99
CA GLY A 407 9.07 -22.16 21.42
C GLY A 407 8.51 -23.48 21.91
N ASP A 408 8.10 -23.53 23.18
CA ASP A 408 7.50 -24.71 23.78
C ASP A 408 6.16 -25.05 23.08
N PRO A 409 6.02 -26.24 22.48
CA PRO A 409 4.80 -26.68 21.82
C PRO A 409 3.54 -26.66 22.70
N ALA A 410 3.68 -26.71 24.02
CA ALA A 410 2.56 -26.60 24.95
C ALA A 410 1.89 -25.22 24.94
N ARG A 411 2.52 -24.20 24.35
CA ARG A 411 1.99 -22.83 24.26
C ARG A 411 1.37 -22.47 22.90
N SER A 412 0.97 -23.45 22.14
CA SER A 412 0.61 -23.29 20.72
C SER A 412 -0.72 -22.57 20.39
N SER A 413 -1.61 -22.40 21.33
CA SER A 413 -2.90 -21.69 21.19
C SER A 413 -3.43 -21.46 22.59
N PRO A 414 -4.29 -20.48 22.86
CA PRO A 414 -4.90 -20.41 24.19
C PRO A 414 -5.48 -21.76 24.57
N GLN A 415 -4.95 -22.34 25.66
CA GLN A 415 -5.27 -23.73 26.06
C GLN A 415 -6.75 -23.90 26.37
N ASP A 416 -7.36 -22.83 26.86
CA ASP A 416 -8.75 -22.74 27.25
C ASP A 416 -9.68 -22.21 26.17
N ALA A 417 -9.18 -21.95 24.94
CA ALA A 417 -10.02 -21.49 23.85
C ALA A 417 -11.20 -22.45 23.55
N VAL A 418 -11.00 -23.75 23.76
CA VAL A 418 -12.02 -24.78 23.58
C VAL A 418 -13.18 -24.66 24.57
N THR A 419 -13.02 -23.94 25.68
CA THR A 419 -14.08 -23.69 26.67
C THR A 419 -14.98 -22.51 26.29
N SER A 420 -14.60 -21.76 25.25
CA SER A 420 -15.38 -20.65 24.71
C SER A 420 -16.58 -21.15 23.91
N ARG A 421 -17.65 -20.36 23.91
CA ARG A 421 -18.77 -20.52 22.96
C ARG A 421 -18.38 -20.25 21.51
N TRP A 422 -17.26 -19.52 21.31
CA TRP A 422 -16.73 -19.12 20.00
C TRP A 422 -15.20 -19.35 19.93
N PRO A 423 -14.74 -20.61 19.96
CA PRO A 423 -13.32 -20.93 20.04
C PRO A 423 -12.52 -20.37 18.87
N ASP A 424 -13.08 -20.33 17.66
CA ASP A 424 -12.39 -19.79 16.49
C ASP A 424 -12.23 -18.27 16.57
N ALA A 425 -13.18 -17.56 17.15
CA ALA A 425 -13.04 -16.13 17.40
C ALA A 425 -11.94 -15.84 18.42
N VAL A 426 -11.87 -16.63 19.50
CA VAL A 426 -10.80 -16.53 20.50
C VAL A 426 -9.43 -16.78 19.86
N ARG A 427 -9.31 -17.84 19.05
CA ARG A 427 -8.07 -18.15 18.32
C ARG A 427 -7.69 -17.02 17.36
N ALA A 428 -8.66 -16.48 16.62
CA ALA A 428 -8.41 -15.42 15.64
C ALA A 428 -7.93 -14.12 16.29
N VAL A 429 -8.55 -13.67 17.40
CA VAL A 429 -8.12 -12.44 18.08
C VAL A 429 -6.78 -12.61 18.80
N SER A 430 -6.52 -13.80 19.36
CA SER A 430 -5.21 -14.13 19.96
C SER A 430 -4.13 -14.22 18.90
N PHE A 431 -4.39 -14.92 17.80
CA PHE A 431 -3.48 -15.02 16.65
C PHE A 431 -3.06 -13.66 16.12
N ARG A 432 -3.99 -12.72 16.01
CA ARG A 432 -3.73 -11.37 15.52
C ARG A 432 -3.19 -10.40 16.59
N GLY A 433 -3.02 -10.86 17.82
CA GLY A 433 -2.56 -10.01 18.93
C GLY A 433 -3.56 -8.92 19.35
N LEU A 434 -4.82 -9.02 18.93
CA LEU A 434 -5.87 -8.04 19.29
C LEU A 434 -6.30 -8.17 20.75
N MET A 435 -6.29 -9.39 21.25
CA MET A 435 -6.48 -9.71 22.66
C MET A 435 -5.44 -10.76 23.07
N THR A 436 -4.83 -10.57 24.24
CA THR A 436 -3.73 -11.40 24.72
C THR A 436 -4.19 -12.44 25.74
N SER A 437 -3.49 -13.57 25.79
CA SER A 437 -3.57 -14.55 26.87
C SER A 437 -2.68 -14.15 28.05
N ASP A 438 -2.86 -14.77 29.20
CA ASP A 438 -1.98 -14.63 30.35
C ASP A 438 -0.63 -15.32 30.12
N ALA A 439 0.29 -15.23 31.11
CA ALA A 439 1.61 -15.84 31.05
C ALA A 439 1.57 -17.40 30.93
N SER A 440 0.46 -18.02 31.29
CA SER A 440 0.23 -19.48 31.18
C SER A 440 -0.52 -19.85 29.90
N ASN A 441 -0.70 -18.90 28.98
CA ASN A 441 -1.44 -19.04 27.73
C ASN A 441 -2.92 -19.41 27.91
N HIS A 442 -3.58 -18.87 28.94
CA HIS A 442 -5.01 -18.92 29.10
C HIS A 442 -5.64 -17.61 28.64
N PHE A 443 -6.65 -17.70 27.80
CA PHE A 443 -7.43 -16.56 27.31
C PHE A 443 -8.47 -16.10 28.33
N GLU A 444 -8.92 -17.00 29.18
CA GLU A 444 -10.01 -16.78 30.16
C GLU A 444 -11.31 -16.28 29.49
N PRO A 445 -11.91 -17.07 28.58
CA PRO A 445 -13.01 -16.60 27.72
C PRO A 445 -14.22 -16.02 28.48
N LYS A 446 -14.51 -16.55 29.66
CA LYS A 446 -15.67 -16.19 30.48
C LYS A 446 -15.42 -15.06 31.47
N ARG A 447 -14.14 -14.67 31.66
CA ARG A 447 -13.79 -13.54 32.51
C ARG A 447 -14.31 -12.23 31.93
N ALA A 448 -14.73 -11.31 32.78
CA ALA A 448 -15.13 -9.99 32.36
C ALA A 448 -13.97 -9.22 31.72
N LEU A 449 -14.25 -8.46 30.66
CA LEU A 449 -13.28 -7.60 29.99
C LEU A 449 -13.04 -6.34 30.81
N THR A 450 -11.79 -5.95 31.00
CA THR A 450 -11.45 -4.69 31.67
C THR A 450 -11.37 -3.52 30.64
N ARG A 451 -11.45 -2.27 31.11
CA ARG A 451 -11.30 -1.12 30.23
C ARG A 451 -9.90 -0.99 29.64
N PHE A 452 -8.86 -1.44 30.34
CA PHE A 452 -7.51 -1.52 29.77
C PHE A 452 -7.45 -2.50 28.61
N GLU A 453 -8.02 -3.68 28.78
CA GLU A 453 -8.08 -4.69 27.72
C GLU A 453 -8.91 -4.19 26.53
N LEU A 454 -10.03 -3.51 26.81
CA LEU A 454 -10.85 -2.90 25.77
C LEU A 454 -10.06 -1.84 24.98
N ALA A 455 -9.39 -0.91 25.67
CA ALA A 455 -8.60 0.13 25.01
C ALA A 455 -7.50 -0.47 24.12
N ASN A 456 -6.80 -1.47 24.63
CA ASN A 456 -5.79 -2.18 23.86
C ASN A 456 -6.40 -2.89 22.64
N ALA A 457 -7.48 -3.64 22.81
CA ALA A 457 -8.14 -4.36 21.72
C ALA A 457 -8.68 -3.41 20.63
N LEU A 458 -9.26 -2.29 21.01
CA LEU A 458 -9.78 -1.28 20.08
C LEU A 458 -8.64 -0.64 19.28
N GLN A 459 -7.59 -0.19 19.94
CA GLN A 459 -6.44 0.41 19.27
C GLN A 459 -5.77 -0.61 18.35
N MET A 460 -5.56 -1.85 18.81
CA MET A 460 -4.97 -2.92 18.00
C MET A 460 -5.84 -3.30 16.80
N THR A 461 -7.17 -3.18 16.90
CA THR A 461 -8.08 -3.45 15.80
C THR A 461 -8.12 -2.32 14.77
N LEU A 462 -8.11 -1.08 15.22
CA LEU A 462 -8.35 0.12 14.40
C LEU A 462 -7.08 0.81 13.96
N ALA A 463 -6.00 0.67 14.74
CA ALA A 463 -4.71 1.33 14.57
C ALA A 463 -4.81 2.81 14.17
N ALA A 464 -5.68 3.50 14.81
CA ALA A 464 -5.76 4.92 14.67
C ALA A 464 -4.69 5.61 15.51
N GLU A 465 -4.34 6.81 15.08
CA GLU A 465 -3.48 7.72 15.84
C GLU A 465 -4.31 8.55 16.84
N PRO A 466 -3.71 9.01 17.94
CA PRO A 466 -4.39 9.92 18.84
C PRO A 466 -4.66 11.26 18.15
N VAL A 467 -5.81 11.88 18.44
CA VAL A 467 -6.15 13.22 17.93
C VAL A 467 -5.44 14.26 18.81
N PRO A 468 -4.43 14.99 18.31
CA PRO A 468 -3.54 15.82 19.14
C PRO A 468 -4.27 16.88 20.00
N ASP A 469 -5.30 17.52 19.44
CA ASP A 469 -6.07 18.57 20.11
C ASP A 469 -7.10 18.05 21.12
N ARG A 470 -7.17 16.72 21.31
CA ARG A 470 -8.15 16.07 22.18
C ARG A 470 -7.52 15.05 23.14
N LEU A 471 -6.22 15.19 23.40
CA LEU A 471 -5.51 14.24 24.28
C LEU A 471 -6.08 14.34 25.71
N PRO A 472 -6.55 13.22 26.28
CA PRO A 472 -7.10 13.18 27.61
C PRO A 472 -6.01 13.22 28.68
N THR A 473 -6.34 13.77 29.84
CA THR A 473 -5.54 13.63 31.06
C THR A 473 -6.35 12.89 32.10
N PHE A 474 -5.75 11.86 32.69
CA PHE A 474 -6.39 11.04 33.71
C PHE A 474 -5.57 11.05 34.98
N SER A 475 -6.24 11.17 36.14
CA SER A 475 -5.59 11.15 37.45
C SER A 475 -5.06 9.76 37.84
N ASP A 476 -5.59 8.70 37.25
CA ASP A 476 -5.23 7.29 37.51
C ASP A 476 -4.38 6.63 36.42
N VAL A 477 -4.00 7.34 35.37
CA VAL A 477 -3.11 6.84 34.31
C VAL A 477 -1.81 7.65 34.32
N LYS A 478 -0.73 7.05 34.80
CA LYS A 478 0.59 7.68 34.83
C LYS A 478 1.13 7.94 33.43
N ARG A 479 2.01 8.96 33.28
CA ARG A 479 2.64 9.29 31.99
C ARG A 479 3.43 8.13 31.35
N ASN A 480 3.99 7.25 32.16
CA ASN A 480 4.73 6.07 31.73
C ASN A 480 3.91 4.77 31.79
N HIS A 481 2.59 4.85 31.81
CA HIS A 481 1.74 3.67 31.80
C HIS A 481 1.89 2.92 30.46
N PRO A 482 2.08 1.58 30.46
CA PRO A 482 2.31 0.82 29.23
C PRO A 482 1.21 0.96 28.15
N LEU A 483 -0.04 1.19 28.58
CA LEU A 483 -1.19 1.34 27.68
C LEU A 483 -1.61 2.81 27.52
N ARG A 484 -0.75 3.78 27.82
CA ARG A 484 -1.10 5.19 27.76
C ARG A 484 -1.51 5.63 26.35
N GLU A 485 -0.73 5.25 25.38
CA GLU A 485 -0.99 5.56 23.96
C GLU A 485 -2.34 4.98 23.51
N GLN A 486 -2.61 3.72 23.85
CA GLN A 486 -3.87 3.04 23.52
C GLN A 486 -5.08 3.78 24.14
N ILE A 487 -4.92 4.25 25.38
CA ILE A 487 -5.96 5.01 26.07
C ILE A 487 -6.17 6.38 25.40
N GLU A 488 -5.09 7.09 25.09
CA GLU A 488 -5.14 8.38 24.39
C GLU A 488 -5.82 8.24 23.02
N VAL A 489 -5.51 7.19 22.27
CA VAL A 489 -6.17 6.90 21.00
C VAL A 489 -7.67 6.70 21.17
N VAL A 490 -8.09 5.77 22.02
CA VAL A 490 -9.53 5.42 22.10
C VAL A 490 -10.39 6.52 22.68
N VAL A 491 -9.85 7.36 23.56
CA VAL A 491 -10.58 8.48 24.15
C VAL A 491 -10.58 9.71 23.25
N SER A 492 -9.45 10.06 22.64
CA SER A 492 -9.38 11.20 21.73
C SER A 492 -10.23 11.02 20.46
N ASN A 493 -10.39 9.78 20.02
CA ASN A 493 -11.26 9.41 18.90
C ASN A 493 -12.75 9.23 19.32
N GLY A 494 -13.07 9.36 20.62
CA GLY A 494 -14.44 9.30 21.13
C GLY A 494 -15.03 7.88 21.22
N TRP A 495 -14.20 6.83 21.18
CA TRP A 495 -14.68 5.43 21.30
C TRP A 495 -14.91 5.02 22.75
N LEU A 496 -14.19 5.63 23.67
CA LEU A 496 -14.45 5.53 25.10
C LEU A 496 -14.62 6.95 25.69
N PRO A 497 -15.47 7.12 26.71
CA PRO A 497 -15.74 8.42 27.29
C PRO A 497 -14.50 8.97 28.01
N ALA A 498 -14.27 10.27 27.83
CA ALA A 498 -13.33 11.05 28.64
C ALA A 498 -13.88 11.25 30.06
N GLY A 499 -12.97 11.47 31.02
CA GLY A 499 -13.32 11.75 32.42
C GLY A 499 -12.08 12.08 33.23
N GLU A 500 -12.24 12.42 34.52
CA GLU A 500 -11.11 12.66 35.42
C GLU A 500 -10.28 11.38 35.66
N ARG A 501 -10.93 10.23 35.64
CA ARG A 501 -10.31 8.91 35.79
C ARG A 501 -10.67 8.03 34.62
N PHE A 502 -9.71 7.23 34.15
CA PHE A 502 -9.95 6.23 33.14
C PHE A 502 -10.62 4.97 33.71
N GLY A 503 -10.22 4.57 34.91
CA GLY A 503 -10.76 3.36 35.58
C GLY A 503 -10.40 2.08 34.83
N GLY A 504 -9.13 1.91 34.47
CA GLY A 504 -8.67 0.86 33.55
C GLY A 504 -8.95 -0.56 33.99
N GLU A 505 -8.87 -0.83 35.32
CA GLU A 505 -9.18 -2.16 35.89
C GLU A 505 -10.67 -2.44 36.04
N ARG A 506 -11.52 -1.43 35.83
CA ARG A 506 -12.97 -1.61 35.91
C ARG A 506 -13.47 -2.48 34.75
N GLU A 507 -14.38 -3.39 35.09
CA GLU A 507 -15.04 -4.23 34.10
C GLU A 507 -15.91 -3.40 33.15
N VAL A 508 -15.91 -3.77 31.89
CA VAL A 508 -16.72 -3.14 30.83
C VAL A 508 -18.15 -3.63 30.90
N THR A 509 -19.10 -2.71 30.96
CA THR A 509 -20.52 -3.06 30.89
C THR A 509 -20.96 -3.29 29.44
N ARG A 510 -22.05 -4.03 29.24
CA ARG A 510 -22.66 -4.24 27.92
C ARG A 510 -23.14 -2.92 27.30
N ALA A 511 -23.53 -1.94 28.12
CA ALA A 511 -23.85 -0.58 27.67
C ALA A 511 -22.63 0.10 27.04
N GLU A 512 -21.49 0.10 27.73
CA GLU A 512 -20.24 0.69 27.20
C GLU A 512 -19.76 -0.04 25.95
N TRP A 513 -19.83 -1.37 25.97
CA TRP A 513 -19.45 -2.17 24.81
C TRP A 513 -20.35 -1.91 23.60
N ALA A 514 -21.66 -1.72 23.79
CA ALA A 514 -22.57 -1.38 22.71
C ALA A 514 -22.23 -0.04 22.04
N LEU A 515 -21.94 0.99 22.83
CA LEU A 515 -21.52 2.28 22.29
C LEU A 515 -20.22 2.17 21.50
N ALA A 516 -19.22 1.50 22.05
CA ALA A 516 -17.96 1.25 21.37
C ALA A 516 -18.17 0.44 20.06
N CYS A 517 -18.93 -0.66 20.11
CA CYS A 517 -19.22 -1.47 18.93
C CYS A 517 -19.97 -0.70 17.84
N LYS A 518 -20.97 0.13 18.20
CA LYS A 518 -21.69 0.94 17.21
C LYS A 518 -20.73 1.90 16.50
N ALA A 519 -19.89 2.61 17.27
CA ALA A 519 -18.89 3.52 16.72
C ALA A 519 -17.90 2.79 15.79
N LEU A 520 -17.49 1.57 16.15
CA LEU A 520 -16.61 0.72 15.35
C LEU A 520 -17.27 0.27 14.04
N VAL A 521 -18.49 -0.25 14.12
CA VAL A 521 -19.20 -0.80 12.95
C VAL A 521 -19.52 0.32 11.96
N GLU A 522 -19.97 1.47 12.44
CA GLU A 522 -20.33 2.60 11.58
C GLU A 522 -19.13 3.39 11.09
N GLY A 523 -18.13 3.61 11.96
CA GLY A 523 -16.95 4.42 11.64
C GLY A 523 -15.89 3.66 10.86
N PHE A 524 -15.58 2.43 11.26
CA PHE A 524 -14.50 1.63 10.67
C PHE A 524 -14.96 0.74 9.52
N ALA A 525 -16.04 -0.03 9.73
CA ALA A 525 -16.54 -0.90 8.68
C ALA A 525 -17.42 -0.17 7.65
N GLY A 526 -17.73 1.11 7.84
CA GLY A 526 -18.61 1.89 6.97
C GLY A 526 -20.02 1.31 6.87
N THR A 527 -20.37 0.39 7.76
CA THR A 527 -21.63 -0.35 7.72
C THR A 527 -22.69 0.40 8.52
N ARG A 528 -23.71 0.91 7.86
CA ARG A 528 -24.87 1.48 8.56
C ARG A 528 -25.72 0.38 9.15
N LEU A 529 -25.88 0.40 10.47
CA LEU A 529 -26.82 -0.44 11.19
C LEU A 529 -28.26 0.03 10.91
N ARG A 530 -29.15 -0.87 10.50
CA ARG A 530 -30.54 -0.53 10.10
C ARG A 530 -31.58 -1.36 10.81
N SER A 531 -31.29 -2.64 11.06
CA SER A 531 -32.22 -3.58 11.66
C SER A 531 -32.27 -3.39 13.16
N ARG A 532 -33.43 -3.14 13.73
CA ARG A 532 -33.64 -3.01 15.17
C ARG A 532 -34.35 -4.23 15.74
N SER A 533 -33.92 -4.64 16.93
CA SER A 533 -34.60 -5.65 17.73
C SER A 533 -35.16 -5.02 19.00
N PRO A 534 -36.48 -5.04 19.22
CA PRO A 534 -37.05 -4.50 20.45
C PRO A 534 -36.54 -5.26 21.68
N LEU A 535 -36.13 -4.51 22.71
CA LEU A 535 -35.56 -5.04 23.94
C LEU A 535 -36.39 -4.59 25.16
N LYS A 536 -36.61 -5.50 26.13
CA LYS A 536 -37.56 -5.31 27.22
C LYS A 536 -37.03 -4.50 28.40
N ASP A 537 -35.72 -4.32 28.51
CA ASP A 537 -35.03 -3.82 29.71
C ASP A 537 -34.19 -2.54 29.42
N LEU A 538 -34.63 -1.77 28.43
CA LEU A 538 -33.98 -0.49 28.09
C LEU A 538 -34.72 0.74 28.65
N GLY A 539 -35.79 0.53 29.43
CA GLY A 539 -36.49 1.64 30.08
C GLY A 539 -35.60 2.37 31.10
N GLY A 540 -35.45 3.68 30.93
CA GLY A 540 -34.59 4.51 31.78
C GLY A 540 -33.08 4.42 31.49
N VAL A 541 -32.68 3.71 30.42
CA VAL A 541 -31.30 3.66 29.93
C VAL A 541 -31.05 4.88 29.00
N ASP A 542 -29.79 5.35 28.95
CA ASP A 542 -29.38 6.41 28.03
C ASP A 542 -29.88 6.09 26.62
N PRO A 543 -30.53 7.05 25.91
CA PRO A 543 -31.07 6.83 24.58
C PRO A 543 -30.03 6.34 23.56
N ALA A 544 -28.77 6.78 23.65
CA ALA A 544 -27.71 6.35 22.75
C ALA A 544 -27.34 4.87 23.00
N VAL A 545 -27.34 4.44 24.27
CA VAL A 545 -27.14 3.03 24.63
C VAL A 545 -28.32 2.16 24.17
N ALA A 546 -29.54 2.64 24.36
CA ALA A 546 -30.73 1.93 23.93
C ALA A 546 -30.75 1.72 22.41
N GLU A 547 -30.47 2.78 21.66
CA GLU A 547 -30.35 2.72 20.21
C GLU A 547 -29.25 1.75 19.76
N ALA A 548 -28.04 1.87 20.35
CA ALA A 548 -26.93 0.99 20.02
C ALA A 548 -27.26 -0.49 20.30
N ALA A 549 -27.87 -0.77 21.45
CA ALA A 549 -28.27 -2.12 21.84
C ALA A 549 -29.28 -2.73 20.85
N GLU A 550 -30.34 -1.99 20.51
CA GLU A 550 -31.37 -2.46 19.57
C GLU A 550 -30.79 -2.74 18.17
N LEU A 551 -29.93 -1.85 17.67
CA LEU A 551 -29.29 -2.01 16.37
C LEU A 551 -28.30 -3.17 16.36
N LEU A 552 -27.43 -3.27 17.36
CA LEU A 552 -26.43 -4.32 17.43
C LEU A 552 -27.03 -5.71 17.65
N VAL A 553 -28.13 -5.80 18.39
CA VAL A 553 -28.85 -7.05 18.53
C VAL A 553 -29.64 -7.38 17.26
N GLY A 554 -30.29 -6.41 16.64
CA GLY A 554 -31.02 -6.57 15.38
C GLY A 554 -30.14 -7.06 14.23
N GLU A 555 -28.93 -6.55 14.14
CA GLU A 555 -27.92 -6.95 13.15
C GLU A 555 -27.08 -8.17 13.60
N GLY A 556 -27.34 -8.70 14.79
CA GLY A 556 -26.67 -9.91 15.32
C GLY A 556 -25.21 -9.70 15.77
N TRP A 557 -24.79 -8.47 16.02
CA TRP A 557 -23.46 -8.16 16.58
C TRP A 557 -23.35 -8.50 18.05
N MET A 558 -24.42 -8.25 18.80
CA MET A 558 -24.54 -8.62 20.20
C MET A 558 -25.74 -9.56 20.38
N ALA A 559 -25.73 -10.36 21.45
CA ALA A 559 -26.83 -11.24 21.77
C ALA A 559 -27.73 -10.61 22.83
N ALA A 560 -29.04 -10.91 22.76
CA ALA A 560 -30.01 -10.69 23.84
C ALA A 560 -30.58 -12.03 24.30
N GLU A 561 -30.79 -12.18 25.60
CA GLU A 561 -31.38 -13.41 26.17
C GLU A 561 -32.82 -13.13 26.56
N SER A 562 -33.76 -13.92 26.01
CA SER A 562 -35.19 -13.75 26.24
C SER A 562 -35.72 -12.32 25.98
N GLY A 563 -35.10 -11.61 25.02
CA GLY A 563 -35.44 -10.23 24.68
C GLY A 563 -34.91 -9.19 25.68
N ARG A 564 -33.93 -9.54 26.51
CA ARG A 564 -33.26 -8.65 27.45
C ARG A 564 -31.79 -8.43 27.05
N PHE A 565 -31.35 -7.18 27.05
CA PHE A 565 -30.00 -6.78 26.74
C PHE A 565 -29.08 -6.82 27.96
N ARG A 566 -29.58 -6.51 29.13
CA ARG A 566 -28.85 -6.40 30.40
C ARG A 566 -27.72 -5.37 30.33
N PRO A 567 -28.03 -4.08 30.16
CA PRO A 567 -27.00 -3.04 29.89
C PRO A 567 -25.95 -2.92 30.98
N GLN A 568 -26.29 -3.22 32.24
CA GLN A 568 -25.37 -3.16 33.38
C GLN A 568 -24.58 -4.46 33.62
N ALA A 569 -24.87 -5.53 32.92
CA ALA A 569 -24.06 -6.73 33.00
C ALA A 569 -22.70 -6.52 32.33
N THR A 570 -21.70 -7.21 32.83
CA THR A 570 -20.34 -7.14 32.25
C THR A 570 -20.25 -7.94 30.95
N VAL A 571 -19.32 -7.53 30.08
CA VAL A 571 -18.99 -8.23 28.84
C VAL A 571 -17.88 -9.23 29.11
N SER A 572 -18.06 -10.47 28.69
CA SER A 572 -16.99 -11.46 28.75
C SER A 572 -15.96 -11.25 27.63
N ARG A 573 -14.73 -11.73 27.86
CA ARG A 573 -13.67 -11.69 26.87
C ARG A 573 -14.04 -12.43 25.59
N GLU A 574 -14.78 -13.53 25.68
CA GLU A 574 -15.26 -14.28 24.49
C GLU A 574 -16.31 -13.51 23.68
N GLU A 575 -17.18 -12.71 24.35
CA GLU A 575 -18.14 -11.85 23.64
C GLU A 575 -17.41 -10.74 22.89
N ALA A 576 -16.42 -10.13 23.52
CA ALA A 576 -15.56 -9.14 22.86
C ALA A 576 -14.80 -9.76 21.67
N ALA A 577 -14.18 -10.92 21.86
CA ALA A 577 -13.47 -11.66 20.83
C ALA A 577 -14.37 -11.97 19.61
N ARG A 578 -15.60 -12.43 19.85
CA ARG A 578 -16.59 -12.67 18.78
C ARG A 578 -16.86 -11.41 17.96
N THR A 579 -17.09 -10.29 18.63
CA THR A 579 -17.42 -9.03 17.96
C THR A 579 -16.24 -8.52 17.15
N LEU A 580 -15.02 -8.54 17.72
CA LEU A 580 -13.79 -8.14 17.04
C LEU A 580 -13.49 -9.05 15.84
N ALA A 581 -13.60 -10.36 16.00
CA ALA A 581 -13.40 -11.32 14.92
C ALA A 581 -14.39 -11.07 13.76
N ARG A 582 -15.65 -10.73 14.08
CA ARG A 582 -16.66 -10.39 13.07
C ARG A 582 -16.34 -9.06 12.37
N LEU A 583 -15.92 -8.04 13.11
CA LEU A 583 -15.46 -6.76 12.53
C LEU A 583 -14.35 -6.97 11.51
N ILE A 584 -13.35 -7.76 11.85
CA ILE A 584 -12.23 -8.08 10.97
C ILE A 584 -12.72 -8.82 9.72
N GLY A 585 -13.65 -9.79 9.89
CA GLY A 585 -14.20 -10.56 8.76
C GLY A 585 -15.13 -9.77 7.83
N LEU A 586 -15.66 -8.64 8.30
CA LEU A 586 -16.56 -7.77 7.53
C LEU A 586 -15.89 -6.52 6.95
N ALA A 587 -14.69 -6.17 7.39
CA ALA A 587 -13.90 -5.13 6.75
C ALA A 587 -13.59 -5.60 5.32
N LYS A 588 -14.59 -5.52 4.44
CA LYS A 588 -14.39 -5.71 3.01
C LYS A 588 -13.48 -4.59 2.55
N PRO A 589 -12.38 -4.90 1.88
CA PRO A 589 -11.68 -3.88 1.12
C PRO A 589 -12.68 -3.26 0.13
N SER A 590 -12.84 -1.98 0.24
CA SER A 590 -13.61 -1.17 -0.72
C SER A 590 -12.94 -1.17 -2.08
#